data_df50d8307017ecc0e745d6a1f58de25d
#
_entry.id   df50d8307017ecc0e745d6a1f58de25d
#
_cell.length_a   1.000
_cell.length_b   1.000
_cell.length_c   1.000
_cell.angle_alpha   90.00
_cell.angle_beta   90.00
_cell.angle_gamma   90.00
#
_symmetry.space_group_name_H-M   'P 1'
#
loop_
_entity.id
_entity.type
_entity.pdbx_description
1 polymer ?
#
loop_
_entity_poly.entity_id
_entity_poly.type
_entity_poly.pdbx_seq_one_letter_code
_entity_poly.pdbx_strand_id
1 'polypeptide(L)'
;KEIIADGSDAELTAMAKEELSELTKEQEALEEELHVLMLPKDPNDDKNVIMEIRGGAGGDEAAIFAGDLFRMYSKYIEKQKGWKASIISSNAPELGGYKEVIFSVEGDGVYGKLKYESGVHRVQRVPVTESGGRIHTSTATVAVLPEAEDVEINLNMEDVRVDYFRASGAGGQHVNKTSSAVRMTHIPSGIVVECQDERSQLENRAKAVRVLKARLLAQAEEEANAEVTEARRSQVGTGDRSERVRTYNYPQGRVTDHRINLTLYKLENIMNGDIDEFIQALAEARRAELMKEAEESND
;
A
#
# COMPACT_ATOMS: atom_id res chain seq x y z
N LYS A 1 -41.78 4.22 -26.39
CA LYS A 1 -41.61 5.41 -27.29
C LYS A 1 -42.69 5.47 -28.32
N GLU A 2 -43.13 4.37 -28.97
CA GLU A 2 -44.18 4.33 -29.98
C GLU A 2 -45.54 4.82 -29.46
N ILE A 3 -45.97 4.40 -28.27
CA ILE A 3 -47.23 4.83 -27.61
C ILE A 3 -47.24 6.35 -27.34
N ILE A 4 -46.09 6.90 -27.00
CA ILE A 4 -45.92 8.35 -26.78
C ILE A 4 -46.00 9.14 -28.08
N ALA A 5 -45.53 8.55 -29.18
CA ALA A 5 -45.55 9.17 -30.51
C ALA A 5 -46.94 9.11 -31.15
N ASP A 6 -47.73 8.06 -30.90
CA ASP A 6 -49.09 7.89 -31.40
C ASP A 6 -50.09 8.85 -30.74
N GLY A 7 -49.95 9.14 -29.45
CA GLY A 7 -50.71 10.15 -28.70
C GLY A 7 -52.22 10.03 -28.71
N SER A 8 -52.77 8.88 -29.15
CA SER A 8 -54.22 8.64 -29.35
C SER A 8 -55.00 8.57 -28.03
N ASP A 9 -54.35 8.16 -26.92
CA ASP A 9 -54.92 8.08 -25.59
C ASP A 9 -54.07 8.86 -24.58
N ALA A 10 -54.64 9.88 -23.95
CA ALA A 10 -53.93 10.76 -23.03
C ALA A 10 -53.50 10.07 -21.73
N GLU A 11 -54.25 9.08 -21.22
CA GLU A 11 -53.98 8.35 -20.01
C GLU A 11 -52.84 7.33 -20.23
N LEU A 12 -52.92 6.60 -21.33
CA LEU A 12 -51.86 5.68 -21.78
C LEU A 12 -50.55 6.43 -22.09
N THR A 13 -50.63 7.62 -22.69
CA THR A 13 -49.47 8.47 -22.99
C THR A 13 -48.81 8.98 -21.70
N ALA A 14 -49.61 9.33 -20.67
CA ALA A 14 -49.08 9.77 -19.38
C ALA A 14 -48.33 8.61 -18.64
N MET A 15 -48.96 7.44 -18.59
CA MET A 15 -48.33 6.23 -18.00
C MET A 15 -47.03 5.84 -18.73
N ALA A 16 -47.06 5.86 -20.08
CA ALA A 16 -45.87 5.53 -20.86
C ALA A 16 -44.74 6.54 -20.72
N LYS A 17 -45.00 7.81 -20.43
CA LYS A 17 -43.99 8.82 -20.10
C LYS A 17 -43.38 8.61 -18.74
N GLU A 18 -44.21 8.23 -17.75
CA GLU A 18 -43.75 7.95 -16.38
C GLU A 18 -42.85 6.70 -16.40
N GLU A 19 -43.30 5.62 -17.00
CA GLU A 19 -42.52 4.39 -17.17
C GLU A 19 -41.23 4.62 -17.94
N LEU A 20 -41.25 5.40 -19.01
CA LEU A 20 -40.05 5.78 -19.79
C LEU A 20 -39.03 6.54 -18.88
N SER A 21 -39.54 7.45 -18.06
CA SER A 21 -38.68 8.21 -17.13
C SER A 21 -38.03 7.31 -16.07
N GLU A 22 -38.77 6.33 -15.53
CA GLU A 22 -38.26 5.36 -14.57
C GLU A 22 -37.22 4.44 -15.21
N LEU A 23 -37.54 3.86 -16.38
CA LEU A 23 -36.61 3.00 -17.12
C LEU A 23 -35.35 3.72 -17.59
N THR A 24 -35.46 5.02 -17.93
CA THR A 24 -34.27 5.81 -18.28
C THR A 24 -33.35 6.01 -17.10
N LYS A 25 -33.91 6.29 -15.91
CA LYS A 25 -33.14 6.40 -14.67
C LYS A 25 -32.50 5.08 -14.26
N GLU A 26 -33.22 3.98 -14.44
CA GLU A 26 -32.69 2.64 -14.14
C GLU A 26 -31.57 2.27 -15.13
N GLN A 27 -31.73 2.61 -16.41
CA GLN A 27 -30.69 2.41 -17.43
C GLN A 27 -29.44 3.22 -17.09
N GLU A 28 -29.57 4.51 -16.77
CA GLU A 28 -28.46 5.38 -16.39
C GLU A 28 -27.71 4.82 -15.15
N ALA A 29 -28.45 4.35 -14.14
CA ALA A 29 -27.88 3.77 -12.94
C ALA A 29 -27.14 2.44 -13.24
N LEU A 30 -27.70 1.59 -14.11
CA LEU A 30 -27.06 0.33 -14.52
C LEU A 30 -25.83 0.57 -15.40
N GLU A 31 -25.85 1.57 -16.27
CA GLU A 31 -24.70 1.96 -17.08
C GLU A 31 -23.57 2.48 -16.20
N GLU A 32 -23.88 3.30 -15.18
CA GLU A 32 -22.89 3.78 -14.20
C GLU A 32 -22.31 2.61 -13.38
N GLU A 33 -23.14 1.68 -12.92
CA GLU A 33 -22.69 0.47 -12.22
C GLU A 33 -21.79 -0.39 -13.12
N LEU A 34 -22.15 -0.56 -14.39
CA LEU A 34 -21.36 -1.29 -15.37
C LEU A 34 -19.98 -0.63 -15.59
N HIS A 35 -19.95 0.69 -15.74
CA HIS A 35 -18.70 1.43 -15.86
C HIS A 35 -17.80 1.24 -14.63
N VAL A 36 -18.37 1.28 -13.42
CA VAL A 36 -17.63 1.02 -12.19
C VAL A 36 -17.07 -0.40 -12.12
N LEU A 37 -17.84 -1.39 -12.58
CA LEU A 37 -17.39 -2.79 -12.63
C LEU A 37 -16.29 -3.06 -13.67
N MET A 38 -16.25 -2.24 -14.73
CA MET A 38 -15.21 -2.33 -15.78
C MET A 38 -13.89 -1.65 -15.39
N LEU A 39 -13.87 -0.81 -14.34
CA LEU A 39 -12.62 -0.20 -13.87
C LEU A 39 -11.63 -1.28 -13.42
N PRO A 40 -10.34 -1.15 -13.77
CA PRO A 40 -9.33 -2.09 -13.33
C PRO A 40 -9.26 -2.07 -11.79
N LYS A 41 -9.47 -3.24 -11.17
CA LYS A 41 -9.26 -3.42 -9.74
C LYS A 41 -7.77 -3.39 -9.45
N ASP A 42 -7.38 -2.70 -8.39
CA ASP A 42 -6.02 -2.75 -7.88
C ASP A 42 -5.73 -4.20 -7.40
N PRO A 43 -4.73 -4.90 -7.95
CA PRO A 43 -4.42 -6.27 -7.56
C PRO A 43 -4.04 -6.41 -6.08
N ASN A 44 -3.70 -5.30 -5.42
CA ASN A 44 -3.33 -5.29 -4.01
C ASN A 44 -4.53 -5.10 -3.07
N ASP A 45 -5.72 -4.77 -3.58
CA ASP A 45 -6.89 -4.43 -2.73
C ASP A 45 -7.25 -5.51 -1.71
N ASP A 46 -7.06 -6.79 -2.05
CA ASP A 46 -7.37 -7.94 -1.20
C ASP A 46 -6.20 -8.36 -0.29
N LYS A 47 -5.02 -7.70 -0.41
CA LYS A 47 -3.85 -8.03 0.41
C LYS A 47 -3.98 -7.52 1.84
N ASN A 48 -3.29 -8.19 2.75
CA ASN A 48 -3.01 -7.67 4.08
C ASN A 48 -2.15 -6.41 3.99
N VAL A 49 -2.08 -5.67 5.09
CA VAL A 49 -1.42 -4.36 5.13
C VAL A 49 -0.39 -4.32 6.25
N ILE A 50 0.73 -3.69 5.97
CA ILE A 50 1.66 -3.17 6.97
C ILE A 50 1.45 -1.67 7.07
N MET A 51 0.99 -1.22 8.24
CA MET A 51 0.85 0.20 8.56
C MET A 51 2.02 0.67 9.41
N GLU A 52 2.56 1.83 9.05
CA GLU A 52 3.60 2.50 9.78
C GLU A 52 3.15 3.90 10.13
N ILE A 53 3.19 4.23 11.42
CA ILE A 53 2.87 5.57 11.92
C ILE A 53 4.12 6.13 12.61
N ARG A 54 4.57 7.31 12.17
CA ARG A 54 5.71 8.02 12.76
C ARG A 54 5.33 9.42 13.18
N GLY A 55 5.85 9.85 14.32
CA GLY A 55 5.83 11.26 14.71
C GLY A 55 6.66 12.10 13.73
N GLY A 56 6.05 13.17 13.20
CA GLY A 56 6.69 14.12 12.29
C GLY A 56 7.15 15.38 13.04
N ALA A 57 6.81 16.55 12.49
CA ALA A 57 7.15 17.82 13.12
C ALA A 57 6.31 18.08 14.38
N GLY A 58 6.94 18.33 15.52
CA GLY A 58 6.27 18.67 16.78
C GLY A 58 6.87 18.00 18.04
N GLY A 59 7.96 17.25 17.89
CA GLY A 59 8.65 16.62 19.04
C GLY A 59 7.76 15.63 19.78
N ASP A 60 7.69 15.74 21.12
CA ASP A 60 6.91 14.83 21.95
C ASP A 60 5.41 14.82 21.63
N GLU A 61 4.86 15.99 21.26
CA GLU A 61 3.45 16.10 20.87
C GLU A 61 3.17 15.31 19.57
N ALA A 62 4.11 15.26 18.64
CA ALA A 62 3.99 14.45 17.44
C ALA A 62 3.98 12.95 17.76
N ALA A 63 4.76 12.52 18.75
CA ALA A 63 4.76 11.14 19.22
C ALA A 63 3.44 10.76 19.94
N ILE A 64 2.90 11.67 20.76
CA ILE A 64 1.59 11.49 21.41
C ILE A 64 0.48 11.41 20.34
N PHE A 65 0.53 12.26 19.33
CA PHE A 65 -0.44 12.24 18.24
C PHE A 65 -0.34 10.95 17.40
N ALA A 66 0.88 10.44 17.14
CA ALA A 66 1.06 9.14 16.50
C ALA A 66 0.39 8.01 17.30
N GLY A 67 0.48 8.07 18.63
CA GLY A 67 -0.22 7.15 19.53
C GLY A 67 -1.75 7.29 19.46
N ASP A 68 -2.25 8.50 19.32
CA ASP A 68 -3.70 8.75 19.14
C ASP A 68 -4.20 8.18 17.80
N LEU A 69 -3.42 8.34 16.71
CA LEU A 69 -3.73 7.74 15.41
C LEU A 69 -3.71 6.21 15.47
N PHE A 70 -2.70 5.63 16.11
CA PHE A 70 -2.63 4.18 16.29
C PHE A 70 -3.86 3.66 17.05
N ARG A 71 -4.27 4.33 18.12
CA ARG A 71 -5.50 4.00 18.87
C ARG A 71 -6.75 4.13 17.99
N MET A 72 -6.85 5.18 17.17
CA MET A 72 -7.95 5.39 16.23
C MET A 72 -8.06 4.23 15.25
N TYR A 73 -6.96 3.85 14.60
CA TYR A 73 -6.95 2.72 13.66
C TYR A 73 -7.21 1.39 14.35
N SER A 74 -6.65 1.14 15.53
CA SER A 74 -6.93 -0.08 16.30
C SER A 74 -8.43 -0.22 16.57
N LYS A 75 -9.10 0.84 17.01
CA LYS A 75 -10.54 0.84 17.22
C LYS A 75 -11.36 0.68 15.93
N TYR A 76 -10.86 1.21 14.82
CA TYR A 76 -11.47 0.99 13.52
C TYR A 76 -11.39 -0.49 13.11
N ILE A 77 -10.21 -1.08 13.24
CA ILE A 77 -9.95 -2.50 12.92
C ILE A 77 -10.82 -3.42 13.79
N GLU A 78 -10.94 -3.15 15.08
CA GLU A 78 -11.80 -3.91 16.01
C GLU A 78 -13.27 -3.91 15.60
N LYS A 79 -13.75 -2.85 14.94
CA LYS A 79 -15.12 -2.76 14.43
C LYS A 79 -15.33 -3.55 13.14
N GLN A 80 -14.27 -3.82 12.37
CA GLN A 80 -14.36 -4.56 11.13
C GLN A 80 -14.43 -6.07 11.39
N LYS A 81 -15.40 -6.74 10.78
CA LYS A 81 -15.57 -8.18 10.96
C LYS A 81 -14.44 -8.95 10.29
N GLY A 82 -13.75 -9.77 11.07
CA GLY A 82 -12.67 -10.64 10.55
C GLY A 82 -11.30 -9.97 10.45
N TRP A 83 -11.17 -8.68 10.78
CA TRP A 83 -9.88 -8.01 10.78
C TRP A 83 -9.13 -8.20 12.09
N LYS A 84 -7.80 -8.28 12.01
CA LYS A 84 -6.90 -8.42 13.16
C LYS A 84 -5.70 -7.50 12.99
N ALA A 85 -5.29 -6.83 14.06
CA ALA A 85 -4.06 -6.06 14.10
C ALA A 85 -3.02 -6.73 14.99
N SER A 86 -1.75 -6.73 14.56
CA SER A 86 -0.62 -7.25 15.32
C SER A 86 0.56 -6.28 15.24
N ILE A 87 1.08 -5.85 16.39
CA ILE A 87 2.24 -4.96 16.43
C ILE A 87 3.49 -5.75 16.02
N ILE A 88 4.20 -5.25 15.01
CA ILE A 88 5.49 -5.80 14.55
C ILE A 88 6.63 -5.14 15.31
N SER A 89 6.61 -3.80 15.41
CA SER A 89 7.66 -3.02 16.07
C SER A 89 7.07 -1.74 16.65
N SER A 90 7.61 -1.29 17.76
CA SER A 90 7.22 -0.01 18.35
C SER A 90 8.38 0.67 19.07
N ASN A 91 8.46 1.99 18.95
CA ASN A 91 9.39 2.84 19.66
C ASN A 91 8.58 3.89 20.44
N ALA A 92 8.39 3.66 21.73
CA ALA A 92 7.62 4.52 22.62
C ALA A 92 8.57 5.37 23.46
N PRO A 93 8.44 6.71 23.48
CA PRO A 93 9.17 7.61 24.37
C PRO A 93 8.59 7.56 25.78
N GLU A 94 9.37 8.05 26.79
CA GLU A 94 8.96 8.07 28.21
C GLU A 94 7.68 8.86 28.47
N LEU A 95 7.41 9.92 27.68
CA LEU A 95 6.23 10.77 27.81
C LEU A 95 4.96 10.20 27.19
N GLY A 96 5.02 8.95 26.67
CA GLY A 96 3.90 8.26 26.02
C GLY A 96 3.78 8.55 24.53
N GLY A 97 2.86 7.82 23.89
CA GLY A 97 2.73 7.81 22.43
C GLY A 97 3.79 6.93 21.75
N TYR A 98 4.04 7.18 20.47
CA TYR A 98 5.02 6.44 19.67
C TYR A 98 5.84 7.39 18.80
N LYS A 99 7.17 7.29 18.86
CA LYS A 99 8.03 7.87 17.82
C LYS A 99 7.80 7.15 16.50
N GLU A 100 7.61 5.83 16.59
CA GLU A 100 7.28 4.95 15.49
C GLU A 100 6.50 3.76 16.01
N VAL A 101 5.48 3.34 15.29
CA VAL A 101 4.79 2.07 15.48
C VAL A 101 4.50 1.45 14.12
N ILE A 102 4.86 0.16 13.97
CA ILE A 102 4.64 -0.64 12.78
C ILE A 102 3.77 -1.82 13.20
N PHE A 103 2.68 -2.03 12.49
CA PHE A 103 1.74 -3.12 12.78
C PHE A 103 1.16 -3.67 11.48
N SER A 104 0.88 -4.97 11.47
CA SER A 104 0.15 -5.64 10.40
C SER A 104 -1.35 -5.58 10.66
N VAL A 105 -2.11 -5.53 9.58
CA VAL A 105 -3.58 -5.69 9.60
C VAL A 105 -3.94 -6.79 8.60
N GLU A 106 -4.53 -7.85 9.10
CA GLU A 106 -4.94 -9.02 8.34
C GLU A 106 -6.47 -9.06 8.21
N GLY A 107 -6.97 -9.44 7.03
CA GLY A 107 -8.40 -9.59 6.76
C GLY A 107 -8.75 -9.33 5.31
N ASP A 108 -10.00 -9.52 4.94
CA ASP A 108 -10.48 -9.34 3.57
C ASP A 108 -10.57 -7.85 3.20
N GLY A 109 -9.98 -7.48 2.06
CA GLY A 109 -10.06 -6.14 1.48
C GLY A 109 -9.44 -5.03 2.34
N VAL A 110 -8.44 -5.36 3.16
CA VAL A 110 -7.82 -4.43 4.11
C VAL A 110 -7.11 -3.31 3.37
N TYR A 111 -6.27 -3.64 2.38
CA TYR A 111 -5.54 -2.64 1.62
C TYR A 111 -6.47 -1.72 0.84
N GLY A 112 -7.51 -2.27 0.22
CA GLY A 112 -8.49 -1.51 -0.55
C GLY A 112 -9.18 -0.39 0.26
N LYS A 113 -9.34 -0.59 1.57
CA LYS A 113 -9.91 0.43 2.48
C LYS A 113 -8.85 1.35 3.08
N LEU A 114 -7.74 0.79 3.59
CA LEU A 114 -6.76 1.55 4.37
C LEU A 114 -5.76 2.33 3.50
N LYS A 115 -5.59 2.01 2.22
CA LYS A 115 -4.68 2.73 1.29
C LYS A 115 -4.95 4.24 1.25
N TYR A 116 -6.18 4.66 1.48
CA TYR A 116 -6.56 6.08 1.52
C TYR A 116 -6.13 6.82 2.79
N GLU A 117 -5.67 6.10 3.80
CA GLU A 117 -5.19 6.69 5.06
C GLU A 117 -3.72 7.11 5.01
N SER A 118 -3.01 6.78 3.94
CA SER A 118 -1.60 7.16 3.75
C SER A 118 -1.43 8.68 3.58
N GLY A 119 -0.33 9.19 4.15
CA GLY A 119 0.05 10.59 4.02
C GLY A 119 0.40 11.26 5.35
N VAL A 120 0.46 12.60 5.31
CA VAL A 120 0.78 13.44 6.47
C VAL A 120 -0.50 13.89 7.17
N HIS A 121 -0.69 13.45 8.41
CA HIS A 121 -1.79 13.85 9.29
C HIS A 121 -1.33 14.98 10.19
N ARG A 122 -2.15 16.04 10.31
CA ARG A 122 -1.85 17.22 11.10
C ARG A 122 -2.84 17.40 12.23
N VAL A 123 -2.34 17.64 13.44
CA VAL A 123 -3.16 17.95 14.61
C VAL A 123 -2.97 19.41 15.01
N GLN A 124 -4.07 20.05 15.44
CA GLN A 124 -4.11 21.38 16.04
C GLN A 124 -4.82 21.26 17.39
N ARG A 125 -4.04 21.33 18.48
CA ARG A 125 -4.54 21.31 19.86
C ARG A 125 -3.54 21.98 20.79
N VAL A 126 -3.95 22.23 22.03
CA VAL A 126 -3.04 22.58 23.11
C VAL A 126 -2.34 21.31 23.56
N PRO A 127 -1.00 21.17 23.41
CA PRO A 127 -0.27 19.99 23.86
C PRO A 127 -0.37 19.79 25.37
N VAL A 128 -0.31 18.54 25.81
CA VAL A 128 -0.24 18.20 27.23
C VAL A 128 1.03 18.80 27.89
N THR A 129 2.08 19.00 27.11
CA THR A 129 3.37 19.57 27.53
C THR A 129 3.40 21.11 27.53
N GLU A 130 2.33 21.80 27.09
CA GLU A 130 2.26 23.23 26.99
C GLU A 130 1.57 23.84 28.22
N SER A 131 2.32 24.66 28.98
CA SER A 131 1.79 25.33 30.16
C SER A 131 1.07 26.65 29.88
N GLY A 132 1.30 27.26 28.71
CA GLY A 132 0.75 28.56 28.33
C GLY A 132 -0.59 28.51 27.60
N GLY A 133 -1.20 27.32 27.41
CA GLY A 133 -2.50 27.17 26.76
C GLY A 133 -2.50 27.49 25.26
N ARG A 134 -1.33 27.59 24.61
CA ARG A 134 -1.23 27.90 23.18
C ARG A 134 -1.52 26.68 22.32
N ILE A 135 -2.26 26.91 21.24
CA ILE A 135 -2.52 25.89 20.24
C ILE A 135 -1.24 25.65 19.41
N HIS A 136 -0.76 24.43 19.42
CA HIS A 136 0.36 24.00 18.58
C HIS A 136 -0.15 23.16 17.40
N THR A 137 0.69 23.11 16.37
CA THR A 137 0.46 22.27 15.19
C THR A 137 1.56 21.23 15.12
N SER A 138 1.17 19.96 15.20
CA SER A 138 2.08 18.83 15.08
C SER A 138 1.64 17.92 13.95
N THR A 139 2.55 17.07 13.45
CA THR A 139 2.28 16.14 12.36
C THR A 139 2.70 14.72 12.74
N ALA A 140 2.01 13.77 12.17
CA ALA A 140 2.42 12.37 12.13
C ALA A 140 2.23 11.86 10.69
N THR A 141 3.10 10.96 10.26
CA THR A 141 3.03 10.35 8.93
C THR A 141 2.46 8.95 9.05
N VAL A 142 1.61 8.58 8.12
CA VAL A 142 1.03 7.25 8.00
C VAL A 142 1.42 6.67 6.66
N ALA A 143 2.14 5.55 6.65
CA ALA A 143 2.37 4.75 5.46
C ALA A 143 1.50 3.50 5.51
N VAL A 144 0.91 3.16 4.38
CA VAL A 144 0.06 1.98 4.21
C VAL A 144 0.61 1.19 3.03
N LEU A 145 1.22 0.06 3.32
CA LEU A 145 1.91 -0.77 2.35
C LEU A 145 1.22 -2.12 2.26
N PRO A 146 1.00 -2.66 1.05
CA PRO A 146 0.51 -4.03 0.92
C PRO A 146 1.58 -4.99 1.45
N GLU A 147 1.15 -6.05 2.12
CA GLU A 147 2.06 -7.11 2.55
C GLU A 147 2.71 -7.75 1.33
N ALA A 148 4.05 -7.79 1.31
CA ALA A 148 4.79 -8.41 0.23
C ALA A 148 4.61 -9.94 0.30
N GLU A 149 4.42 -10.56 -0.86
CA GLU A 149 4.44 -12.01 -0.98
C GLU A 149 5.89 -12.50 -0.87
N ASP A 150 6.05 -13.70 -0.31
CA ASP A 150 7.38 -14.35 -0.26
C ASP A 150 7.93 -14.53 -1.68
N VAL A 151 9.13 -14.03 -1.91
CA VAL A 151 9.79 -14.15 -3.20
C VAL A 151 10.32 -15.58 -3.36
N GLU A 152 9.59 -16.40 -4.10
CA GLU A 152 10.07 -17.73 -4.48
C GLU A 152 10.85 -17.67 -5.81
N ILE A 153 12.10 -18.15 -5.78
CA ILE A 153 12.89 -18.26 -7.00
C ILE A 153 12.86 -19.70 -7.53
N ASN A 154 12.25 -19.87 -8.67
CA ASN A 154 12.34 -21.09 -9.45
C ASN A 154 13.46 -20.96 -10.50
N LEU A 155 14.67 -21.46 -10.19
CA LEU A 155 15.81 -21.40 -11.10
C LEU A 155 15.60 -22.39 -12.25
N ASN A 156 15.34 -21.87 -13.46
CA ASN A 156 15.35 -22.67 -14.67
C ASN A 156 16.80 -22.87 -15.14
N MET A 157 17.25 -24.11 -15.23
CA MET A 157 18.61 -24.45 -15.64
C MET A 157 18.88 -24.18 -17.14
N GLU A 158 17.87 -23.97 -17.96
CA GLU A 158 18.02 -23.57 -19.37
C GLU A 158 18.53 -22.13 -19.49
N ASP A 159 18.24 -21.28 -18.50
CA ASP A 159 18.71 -19.91 -18.44
C ASP A 159 20.12 -19.78 -17.83
N VAL A 160 20.75 -20.90 -17.47
CA VAL A 160 22.08 -20.93 -16.85
C VAL A 160 23.10 -21.50 -17.79
N ARG A 161 24.05 -20.67 -18.21
CA ARG A 161 25.25 -21.12 -18.92
C ARG A 161 26.25 -21.66 -17.90
N VAL A 162 26.72 -22.88 -18.13
CA VAL A 162 27.70 -23.57 -17.28
C VAL A 162 29.02 -23.77 -18.04
N ASP A 163 30.09 -23.15 -17.54
CA ASP A 163 31.43 -23.26 -18.07
C ASP A 163 32.33 -24.02 -17.08
N TYR A 164 33.14 -24.94 -17.61
CA TYR A 164 34.11 -25.72 -16.83
C TYR A 164 35.52 -25.26 -17.12
N PHE A 165 36.30 -25.03 -16.09
CA PHE A 165 37.69 -24.57 -16.23
C PHE A 165 38.61 -25.21 -15.19
N ARG A 166 39.92 -25.00 -15.33
CA ARG A 166 40.88 -25.50 -14.36
C ARG A 166 40.91 -24.60 -13.13
N ALA A 167 40.87 -25.21 -11.95
CA ALA A 167 41.00 -24.44 -10.72
C ALA A 167 42.36 -23.75 -10.63
N SER A 168 42.37 -22.53 -10.13
CA SER A 168 43.60 -21.76 -9.88
C SER A 168 43.97 -21.85 -8.40
N GLY A 169 45.25 -22.11 -8.11
CA GLY A 169 45.74 -22.15 -6.73
C GLY A 169 46.94 -23.08 -6.51
N ALA A 170 47.46 -23.08 -5.28
CA ALA A 170 48.54 -23.97 -4.88
C ALA A 170 48.02 -25.42 -4.82
N GLY A 171 48.40 -26.25 -5.77
CA GLY A 171 47.95 -27.65 -5.84
C GLY A 171 48.89 -28.51 -6.71
N GLY A 172 48.80 -29.83 -6.54
CA GLY A 172 49.57 -30.82 -7.29
C GLY A 172 49.03 -31.09 -8.69
N GLN A 173 49.44 -32.19 -9.34
CA GLN A 173 49.05 -32.53 -10.71
C GLN A 173 47.54 -32.56 -10.96
N HIS A 174 46.72 -32.84 -9.97
CA HIS A 174 45.25 -32.91 -10.10
C HIS A 174 44.63 -31.53 -10.43
N VAL A 175 45.07 -30.49 -9.73
CA VAL A 175 44.56 -29.10 -9.92
C VAL A 175 44.92 -28.58 -11.31
N ASN A 176 46.13 -28.94 -11.82
CA ASN A 176 46.62 -28.43 -13.09
C ASN A 176 46.12 -29.22 -14.33
N LYS A 177 45.60 -30.45 -14.15
CA LYS A 177 45.13 -31.29 -15.26
C LYS A 177 43.63 -31.44 -15.38
N THR A 178 42.87 -31.28 -14.26
CA THR A 178 41.42 -31.53 -14.23
C THR A 178 40.63 -30.23 -14.22
N SER A 179 39.65 -30.10 -15.11
CA SER A 179 38.71 -28.96 -15.11
C SER A 179 37.62 -29.14 -14.05
N SER A 180 37.98 -29.05 -12.77
CA SER A 180 37.06 -29.22 -11.65
C SER A 180 36.30 -27.95 -11.27
N ALA A 181 36.81 -26.80 -11.66
CA ALA A 181 36.15 -25.51 -11.39
C ALA A 181 34.97 -25.29 -12.32
N VAL A 182 33.93 -24.69 -11.76
CA VAL A 182 32.64 -24.43 -12.43
C VAL A 182 32.32 -22.96 -12.34
N ARG A 183 31.99 -22.34 -13.47
CA ARG A 183 31.40 -21.01 -13.56
C ARG A 183 29.97 -21.14 -14.06
N MET A 184 29.02 -20.55 -13.34
CA MET A 184 27.64 -20.47 -13.77
C MET A 184 27.28 -19.02 -14.01
N THR A 185 26.65 -18.74 -15.15
CA THR A 185 26.14 -17.42 -15.51
C THR A 185 24.65 -17.53 -15.76
N HIS A 186 23.87 -16.84 -14.96
CA HIS A 186 22.44 -16.72 -15.22
C HIS A 186 22.23 -15.64 -16.27
N ILE A 187 21.75 -16.03 -17.44
CA ILE A 187 21.73 -15.19 -18.65
C ILE A 187 20.82 -13.96 -18.45
N PRO A 188 19.58 -14.08 -17.91
CA PRO A 188 18.68 -12.94 -17.74
C PRO A 188 19.19 -11.88 -16.76
N SER A 189 19.74 -12.28 -15.59
CA SER A 189 20.22 -11.34 -14.56
C SER A 189 21.69 -10.96 -14.71
N GLY A 190 22.46 -11.70 -15.51
CA GLY A 190 23.90 -11.50 -15.64
C GLY A 190 24.74 -11.93 -14.42
N ILE A 191 24.12 -12.53 -13.40
CA ILE A 191 24.85 -12.99 -12.21
C ILE A 191 25.77 -14.12 -12.56
N VAL A 192 27.05 -13.99 -12.13
CA VAL A 192 28.10 -14.99 -12.31
C VAL A 192 28.51 -15.54 -10.96
N VAL A 193 28.61 -16.87 -10.88
CA VAL A 193 29.09 -17.61 -9.71
C VAL A 193 30.19 -18.55 -10.14
N GLU A 194 31.32 -18.53 -9.42
CA GLU A 194 32.43 -19.45 -9.63
C GLU A 194 32.66 -20.29 -8.37
N CYS A 195 32.80 -21.59 -8.54
CA CYS A 195 33.13 -22.53 -7.48
C CYS A 195 34.28 -23.41 -7.89
N GLN A 196 35.37 -23.41 -7.09
CA GLN A 196 36.58 -24.18 -7.36
C GLN A 196 37.17 -24.83 -6.09
N ASP A 197 36.44 -24.81 -4.98
CA ASP A 197 36.94 -25.20 -3.67
C ASP A 197 37.06 -26.72 -3.50
N GLU A 198 36.20 -27.46 -4.21
CA GLU A 198 36.12 -28.90 -4.10
C GLU A 198 36.94 -29.57 -5.21
N ARG A 199 37.41 -30.80 -4.95
CA ARG A 199 38.15 -31.61 -5.94
C ARG A 199 37.24 -32.19 -7.02
N SER A 200 35.97 -32.35 -6.72
CA SER A 200 34.95 -32.90 -7.60
C SER A 200 34.22 -31.81 -8.37
N GLN A 201 34.18 -31.91 -9.68
CA GLN A 201 33.40 -31.04 -10.57
C GLN A 201 31.91 -31.08 -10.22
N LEU A 202 31.38 -32.26 -9.83
CA LEU A 202 29.98 -32.42 -9.47
C LEU A 202 29.63 -31.67 -8.20
N GLU A 203 30.52 -31.72 -7.19
CA GLU A 203 30.32 -30.97 -5.92
C GLU A 203 30.41 -29.47 -6.14
N ASN A 204 31.38 -28.99 -6.94
CA ASN A 204 31.47 -27.58 -7.32
C ASN A 204 30.25 -27.12 -8.08
N ARG A 205 29.68 -27.94 -8.97
CA ARG A 205 28.43 -27.64 -9.67
C ARG A 205 27.26 -27.54 -8.72
N ALA A 206 27.09 -28.48 -7.80
CA ALA A 206 26.01 -28.45 -6.82
C ALA A 206 26.12 -27.23 -5.88
N LYS A 207 27.35 -26.86 -5.49
CA LYS A 207 27.63 -25.66 -4.70
C LYS A 207 27.30 -24.38 -5.49
N ALA A 208 27.74 -24.32 -6.76
CA ALA A 208 27.47 -23.17 -7.62
C ALA A 208 25.95 -22.93 -7.82
N VAL A 209 25.17 -24.00 -8.00
CA VAL A 209 23.67 -23.88 -8.09
C VAL A 209 23.10 -23.29 -6.81
N ARG A 210 23.54 -23.76 -5.64
CA ARG A 210 23.05 -23.22 -4.36
C ARG A 210 23.40 -21.74 -4.17
N VAL A 211 24.64 -21.37 -4.49
CA VAL A 211 25.11 -19.98 -4.39
C VAL A 211 24.40 -19.10 -5.40
N LEU A 212 24.16 -19.59 -6.62
CA LEU A 212 23.41 -18.86 -7.65
C LEU A 212 21.97 -18.59 -7.21
N LYS A 213 21.27 -19.61 -6.68
CA LYS A 213 19.92 -19.44 -6.13
C LYS A 213 19.89 -18.41 -5.00
N ALA A 214 20.84 -18.48 -4.05
CA ALA A 214 20.90 -17.53 -2.95
C ALA A 214 21.15 -16.08 -3.42
N ARG A 215 22.00 -15.88 -4.45
CA ARG A 215 22.24 -14.54 -5.00
C ARG A 215 21.05 -14.00 -5.78
N LEU A 216 20.36 -14.84 -6.53
CA LEU A 216 19.15 -14.46 -7.24
C LEU A 216 18.04 -14.09 -6.24
N LEU A 217 17.88 -14.86 -5.15
CA LEU A 217 16.93 -14.53 -4.09
C LEU A 217 17.27 -13.19 -3.45
N ALA A 218 18.52 -12.99 -3.06
CA ALA A 218 18.94 -11.73 -2.45
C ALA A 218 18.72 -10.52 -3.38
N GLN A 219 18.96 -10.67 -4.70
CA GLN A 219 18.69 -9.61 -5.67
C GLN A 219 17.19 -9.31 -5.77
N ALA A 220 16.35 -10.34 -5.87
CA ALA A 220 14.92 -10.16 -5.96
C ALA A 220 14.31 -9.57 -4.68
N GLU A 221 14.82 -9.95 -3.50
CA GLU A 221 14.46 -9.33 -2.22
C GLU A 221 14.90 -7.86 -2.16
N GLU A 222 16.08 -7.52 -2.68
CA GLU A 222 16.56 -6.13 -2.74
C GLU A 222 15.70 -5.28 -3.67
N GLU A 223 15.33 -5.81 -4.85
CA GLU A 223 14.43 -5.13 -5.80
C GLU A 223 13.04 -4.91 -5.18
N ALA A 224 12.43 -5.93 -4.56
CA ALA A 224 11.15 -5.82 -3.87
C ALA A 224 11.21 -4.80 -2.71
N ASN A 225 12.28 -4.82 -1.91
CA ASN A 225 12.48 -3.85 -0.83
C ASN A 225 12.69 -2.42 -1.35
N ALA A 226 13.32 -2.25 -2.52
CA ALA A 226 13.47 -0.95 -3.15
C ALA A 226 12.12 -0.37 -3.59
N GLU A 227 11.24 -1.18 -4.17
CA GLU A 227 9.87 -0.79 -4.54
C GLU A 227 9.05 -0.38 -3.32
N VAL A 228 9.08 -1.18 -2.24
CA VAL A 228 8.41 -0.86 -0.97
C VAL A 228 8.94 0.46 -0.37
N THR A 229 10.26 0.66 -0.42
CA THR A 229 10.90 1.88 0.09
C THR A 229 10.47 3.11 -0.71
N GLU A 230 10.39 3.00 -2.04
CA GLU A 230 9.95 4.09 -2.91
C GLU A 230 8.45 4.40 -2.71
N ALA A 231 7.61 3.36 -2.67
CA ALA A 231 6.18 3.50 -2.37
C ALA A 231 5.96 4.20 -1.02
N ARG A 232 6.71 3.80 0.02
CA ARG A 232 6.68 4.46 1.32
C ARG A 232 7.12 5.92 1.24
N ARG A 233 8.22 6.22 0.55
CA ARG A 233 8.72 7.59 0.40
C ARG A 233 7.71 8.49 -0.31
N SER A 234 7.05 8.00 -1.35
CA SER A 234 6.03 8.76 -2.08
C SER A 234 4.80 9.07 -1.22
N GLN A 235 4.40 8.15 -0.31
CA GLN A 235 3.27 8.36 0.60
C GLN A 235 3.56 9.36 1.72
N VAL A 236 4.78 9.34 2.28
CA VAL A 236 5.12 10.06 3.52
C VAL A 236 5.71 11.44 3.25
N GLY A 237 6.27 11.66 2.05
CA GLY A 237 6.95 12.90 1.69
C GLY A 237 8.05 13.27 2.69
N THR A 238 8.13 14.54 3.07
CA THR A 238 9.05 15.03 4.11
C THR A 238 8.44 15.02 5.52
N GLY A 239 7.13 14.76 5.65
CA GLY A 239 6.39 14.88 6.91
C GLY A 239 6.17 16.33 7.36
N ASP A 240 6.39 17.31 6.48
CA ASP A 240 6.19 18.72 6.78
C ASP A 240 4.70 19.06 6.94
N ARG A 241 4.42 20.12 7.70
CA ARG A 241 3.06 20.61 7.96
C ARG A 241 2.33 21.07 6.70
N SER A 242 3.04 21.39 5.64
CA SER A 242 2.50 21.82 4.34
C SER A 242 1.92 20.66 3.53
N GLU A 243 2.47 19.46 3.68
CA GLU A 243 2.11 18.24 2.91
C GLU A 243 0.88 17.51 3.45
N ARG A 244 0.16 18.13 4.37
CA ARG A 244 -0.98 17.53 5.06
C ARG A 244 -2.05 16.99 4.13
N VAL A 245 -2.45 15.74 4.31
CA VAL A 245 -3.65 15.14 3.69
C VAL A 245 -4.87 15.36 4.56
N ARG A 246 -4.73 15.30 5.90
CA ARG A 246 -5.85 15.46 6.84
C ARG A 246 -5.48 16.32 8.03
N THR A 247 -6.41 17.15 8.50
CA THR A 247 -6.22 18.01 9.69
C THR A 247 -7.27 17.71 10.75
N TYR A 248 -6.80 17.43 11.97
CA TYR A 248 -7.57 17.21 13.18
C TYR A 248 -7.55 18.48 14.03
N ASN A 249 -8.65 19.23 14.05
CA ASN A 249 -8.76 20.50 14.78
C ASN A 249 -9.58 20.30 16.05
N TYR A 250 -8.90 20.16 17.19
CA TYR A 250 -9.53 19.91 18.49
C TYR A 250 -10.37 21.10 18.98
N PRO A 251 -9.87 22.36 18.92
CA PRO A 251 -10.67 23.51 19.34
C PRO A 251 -12.01 23.68 18.61
N GLN A 252 -12.07 23.23 17.35
CA GLN A 252 -13.29 23.33 16.54
C GLN A 252 -14.05 21.99 16.44
N GLY A 253 -13.54 20.91 17.07
CA GLY A 253 -14.18 19.59 17.05
C GLY A 253 -14.35 18.99 15.64
N ARG A 254 -13.50 19.39 14.69
CA ARG A 254 -13.61 18.99 13.28
C ARG A 254 -12.39 18.28 12.75
N VAL A 255 -12.61 17.44 11.75
CA VAL A 255 -11.56 16.82 10.92
C VAL A 255 -11.81 17.19 9.46
N THR A 256 -10.78 17.62 8.75
CA THR A 256 -10.85 17.99 7.33
C THR A 256 -9.86 17.17 6.52
N ASP A 257 -10.37 16.44 5.52
CA ASP A 257 -9.53 15.83 4.48
C ASP A 257 -9.37 16.82 3.34
N HIS A 258 -8.12 17.21 3.07
CA HIS A 258 -7.81 18.26 2.11
C HIS A 258 -7.78 17.77 0.67
N ARG A 259 -7.70 16.46 0.43
CA ARG A 259 -7.71 15.88 -0.91
C ARG A 259 -9.06 16.05 -1.60
N ILE A 260 -10.14 15.92 -0.82
CA ILE A 260 -11.53 16.02 -1.28
C ILE A 260 -12.30 17.19 -0.66
N ASN A 261 -11.61 18.01 0.16
CA ASN A 261 -12.21 19.13 0.91
C ASN A 261 -13.41 18.73 1.80
N LEU A 262 -13.46 17.48 2.27
CA LEU A 262 -14.50 16.99 3.16
C LEU A 262 -14.19 17.38 4.61
N THR A 263 -15.14 18.02 5.28
CA THR A 263 -15.03 18.41 6.70
C THR A 263 -16.15 17.78 7.53
N LEU A 264 -15.77 17.02 8.55
CA LEU A 264 -16.69 16.38 9.49
C LEU A 264 -16.53 16.97 10.90
N TYR A 265 -17.64 17.38 11.52
CA TYR A 265 -17.69 17.98 12.88
C TYR A 265 -17.96 16.91 13.95
N LYS A 266 -17.24 15.78 13.88
CA LYS A 266 -17.36 14.64 14.80
C LYS A 266 -16.01 14.08 15.21
N LEU A 267 -15.06 14.97 15.59
CA LEU A 267 -13.68 14.62 15.90
C LEU A 267 -13.58 13.45 16.89
N GLU A 268 -14.36 13.47 17.99
CA GLU A 268 -14.30 12.42 19.01
C GLU A 268 -14.70 11.05 18.46
N ASN A 269 -15.73 11.00 17.62
CA ASN A 269 -16.17 9.75 16.98
C ASN A 269 -15.08 9.22 16.03
N ILE A 270 -14.47 10.11 15.24
CA ILE A 270 -13.37 9.77 14.32
C ILE A 270 -12.19 9.21 15.11
N MET A 271 -11.77 9.87 16.20
CA MET A 271 -10.69 9.38 17.07
C MET A 271 -11.05 8.07 17.81
N ASN A 272 -12.32 7.69 17.82
CA ASN A 272 -12.83 6.40 18.28
C ASN A 272 -13.06 5.40 17.13
N GLY A 273 -12.47 5.64 15.96
CA GLY A 273 -12.49 4.72 14.83
C GLY A 273 -13.72 4.81 13.94
N ASP A 274 -14.38 5.97 13.85
CA ASP A 274 -15.47 6.22 12.90
C ASP A 274 -14.93 6.98 11.68
N ILE A 275 -14.18 6.28 10.84
CA ILE A 275 -13.49 6.85 9.67
C ILE A 275 -14.08 6.42 8.32
N ASP A 276 -15.10 5.57 8.33
CA ASP A 276 -15.69 5.01 7.10
C ASP A 276 -16.16 6.08 6.11
N GLU A 277 -16.71 7.18 6.59
CA GLU A 277 -17.20 8.27 5.74
C GLU A 277 -16.07 8.92 4.92
N PHE A 278 -14.86 9.06 5.51
CA PHE A 278 -13.68 9.50 4.76
C PHE A 278 -13.22 8.47 3.74
N ILE A 279 -13.16 7.20 4.14
CA ILE A 279 -12.72 6.11 3.27
C ILE A 279 -13.65 5.99 2.05
N GLN A 280 -14.97 6.04 2.26
CA GLN A 280 -15.96 5.96 1.19
C GLN A 280 -15.84 7.16 0.24
N ALA A 281 -15.81 8.38 0.77
CA ALA A 281 -15.67 9.59 -0.05
C ALA A 281 -14.36 9.62 -0.86
N LEU A 282 -13.26 9.15 -0.29
CA LEU A 282 -11.97 9.04 -1.01
C LEU A 282 -12.00 7.94 -2.08
N ALA A 283 -12.66 6.82 -1.79
CA ALA A 283 -12.84 5.74 -2.77
C ALA A 283 -13.72 6.21 -3.95
N GLU A 284 -14.79 6.95 -3.69
CA GLU A 284 -15.65 7.55 -4.73
C GLU A 284 -14.87 8.57 -5.57
N ALA A 285 -14.10 9.46 -4.94
CA ALA A 285 -13.27 10.43 -5.64
C ALA A 285 -12.26 9.75 -6.55
N ARG A 286 -11.58 8.68 -6.07
CA ARG A 286 -10.63 7.92 -6.90
C ARG A 286 -11.30 7.19 -8.05
N ARG A 287 -12.48 6.63 -7.84
CA ARG A 287 -13.28 6.04 -8.94
C ARG A 287 -13.61 7.07 -10.02
N ALA A 288 -14.05 8.26 -9.61
CA ALA A 288 -14.36 9.34 -10.56
C ALA A 288 -13.11 9.80 -11.35
N GLU A 289 -11.93 9.83 -10.73
CA GLU A 289 -10.66 10.09 -11.42
C GLU A 289 -10.35 9.00 -12.46
N LEU A 290 -10.42 7.73 -12.06
CA LEU A 290 -10.15 6.60 -12.96
C LEU A 290 -11.12 6.55 -14.15
N MET A 291 -12.39 6.92 -13.94
CA MET A 291 -13.36 7.04 -15.04
C MET A 291 -12.94 8.10 -16.06
N LYS A 292 -12.50 9.26 -15.59
CA LYS A 292 -12.01 10.34 -16.48
C LYS A 292 -10.75 9.93 -17.24
N GLU A 293 -9.78 9.29 -16.54
CA GLU A 293 -8.56 8.78 -17.17
C GLU A 293 -8.88 7.73 -18.26
N ALA A 294 -9.89 6.87 -18.03
CA ALA A 294 -10.33 5.87 -18.99
C ALA A 294 -11.04 6.50 -20.21
N GLU A 295 -11.83 7.56 -20.02
CA GLU A 295 -12.46 8.31 -21.11
C GLU A 295 -11.41 9.03 -21.98
N GLU A 296 -10.44 9.72 -21.34
CA GLU A 296 -9.35 10.42 -22.04
C GLU A 296 -8.40 9.48 -22.80
N SER A 297 -8.28 8.23 -22.39
CA SER A 297 -7.44 7.23 -23.08
C SER A 297 -8.13 6.57 -24.28
N ASN A 298 -9.46 6.73 -24.44
CA ASN A 298 -10.25 6.19 -25.53
C ASN A 298 -10.51 7.20 -26.67
N ASP A 299 -10.17 8.47 -26.47
CA ASP A 299 -10.20 9.54 -27.48
C ASP A 299 -8.80 9.71 -28.13
#